data_c63bf6c523770adbe01f404f5dd8fcf2
#
_entry.id   c63bf6c523770adbe01f404f5dd8fcf2
#
_cell.length_a   1.000
_cell.length_b   1.000
_cell.length_c   1.000
_cell.angle_alpha   90.00
_cell.angle_beta   90.00
_cell.angle_gamma   90.00
#
_symmetry.space_group_name_H-M   'P 1'
#
loop_
_entity.id
_entity.type
_entity.pdbx_description
1 polymer ?
#
loop_
_entity_poly.entity_id
_entity_poly.type
_entity_poly.pdbx_seq_one_letter_code
_entity_poly.pdbx_strand_id
1 'polypeptide(L)'
;MTFQMARRAERMNPSIIREILKVTERPGIISLAGGLPSPDSFPVEAMRAASDRVLRDAPREALQYAASEGYAPLREWVAAEMAAAGLCCEADQVLITTGSQQGLDLVGKVLIDPGSGVAVERPTYLGALQAFAPYEPEIV
;
A
#
# COMPACT_ATOMS: atom_id res chain seq x y z
N MET A 1 34.99 3.00 -1.91
CA MET A 1 34.15 3.58 -0.83
C MET A 1 33.19 2.50 -0.36
N THR A 2 33.25 2.13 0.90
CA THR A 2 32.31 1.18 1.51
C THR A 2 31.16 2.00 2.08
N PHE A 3 29.94 1.81 1.58
CA PHE A 3 28.74 2.45 2.13
C PHE A 3 28.40 1.79 3.46
N GLN A 4 28.21 2.60 4.48
CA GLN A 4 27.69 2.11 5.77
C GLN A 4 26.17 2.10 5.72
N MET A 5 25.57 0.92 5.89
CA MET A 5 24.12 0.77 5.96
C MET A 5 23.57 1.33 7.28
N ALA A 6 22.35 1.82 7.27
CA ALA A 6 21.67 2.19 8.51
C ALA A 6 21.40 0.93 9.35
N ARG A 7 21.47 1.03 10.69
CA ARG A 7 21.21 -0.10 11.62
C ARG A 7 19.89 -0.83 11.33
N ARG A 8 18.83 -0.08 10.99
CA ARG A 8 17.53 -0.66 10.63
C ARG A 8 17.58 -1.56 9.39
N ALA A 9 18.52 -1.34 8.47
CA ALA A 9 18.68 -2.15 7.27
C ALA A 9 19.19 -3.57 7.58
N GLU A 10 19.89 -3.76 8.70
CA GLU A 10 20.36 -5.07 9.14
C GLU A 10 19.22 -6.02 9.53
N ARG A 11 18.07 -5.45 9.89
CA ARG A 11 16.85 -6.20 10.26
C ARG A 11 15.87 -6.40 9.12
N MET A 12 16.16 -5.84 7.93
CA MET A 12 15.33 -6.01 6.74
C MET A 12 15.61 -7.36 6.08
N ASN A 13 14.69 -8.28 6.23
CA ASN A 13 14.77 -9.58 5.58
C ASN A 13 14.16 -9.53 4.16
N PRO A 14 14.65 -10.34 3.20
CA PRO A 14 14.00 -10.51 1.92
C PRO A 14 12.53 -10.92 2.09
N SER A 15 11.66 -10.43 1.22
CA SER A 15 10.25 -10.77 1.26
C SER A 15 10.02 -12.25 0.95
N ILE A 16 9.54 -13.01 1.92
CA ILE A 16 9.15 -14.43 1.76
C ILE A 16 8.12 -14.57 0.63
N ILE A 17 7.20 -13.62 0.51
CA ILE A 17 6.19 -13.60 -0.55
C ILE A 17 6.87 -13.54 -1.92
N ARG A 18 7.88 -12.68 -2.10
CA ARG A 18 8.64 -12.58 -3.37
C ARG A 18 9.39 -13.88 -3.70
N GLU A 19 9.94 -14.56 -2.73
CA GLU A 19 10.62 -15.84 -2.97
C GLU A 19 9.62 -16.92 -3.40
N ILE A 20 8.44 -16.97 -2.81
CA ILE A 20 7.35 -17.84 -3.23
C ILE A 20 6.90 -17.53 -4.65
N LEU A 21 6.71 -16.24 -4.99
CA LEU A 21 6.28 -15.83 -6.33
C LEU A 21 7.26 -16.24 -7.41
N LYS A 22 8.57 -16.19 -7.18
CA LYS A 22 9.59 -16.68 -8.14
C LYS A 22 9.40 -18.16 -8.50
N VAL A 23 8.87 -18.97 -7.60
CA VAL A 23 8.58 -20.38 -7.87
C VAL A 23 7.27 -20.53 -8.62
N THR A 24 6.25 -19.74 -8.27
CA THR A 24 4.91 -19.84 -8.84
C THR A 24 4.80 -19.27 -10.27
N GLU A 25 5.74 -18.44 -10.69
CA GLU A 25 5.82 -17.90 -12.06
C GLU A 25 6.36 -18.91 -13.08
N ARG A 26 6.82 -20.10 -12.66
CA ARG A 26 7.34 -21.10 -13.57
C ARG A 26 6.21 -21.73 -14.40
N PRO A 27 6.42 -21.98 -15.71
CA PRO A 27 5.42 -22.61 -16.57
C PRO A 27 4.94 -23.95 -16.02
N GLY A 28 3.65 -24.19 -16.09
CA GLY A 28 3.03 -25.46 -15.67
C GLY A 28 2.70 -25.57 -14.17
N ILE A 29 2.97 -24.54 -13.37
CA ILE A 29 2.59 -24.51 -11.95
C ILE A 29 1.24 -23.84 -11.79
N ILE A 30 0.29 -24.55 -11.13
CA ILE A 30 -0.95 -23.96 -10.65
C ILE A 30 -0.69 -23.44 -9.23
N SER A 31 -0.65 -22.13 -9.06
CA SER A 31 -0.37 -21.50 -7.77
C SER A 31 -1.64 -21.21 -6.98
N LEU A 32 -1.67 -21.66 -5.74
CA LEU A 32 -2.67 -21.28 -4.74
C LEU A 32 -2.06 -20.35 -3.67
N ALA A 33 -0.87 -19.81 -3.94
CA ALA A 33 -0.13 -18.94 -3.04
C ALA A 33 -0.04 -17.51 -3.58
N GLY A 34 0.22 -16.54 -2.69
CA GLY A 34 0.50 -15.15 -3.02
C GLY A 34 -0.71 -14.23 -3.09
N GLY A 35 -1.93 -14.75 -3.19
CA GLY A 35 -3.16 -13.95 -3.18
C GLY A 35 -3.26 -12.93 -4.33
N LEU A 36 -2.65 -13.23 -5.49
CA LEU A 36 -2.75 -12.36 -6.66
C LEU A 36 -4.16 -12.39 -7.23
N PRO A 37 -4.73 -11.22 -7.61
CA PRO A 37 -6.02 -11.18 -8.28
C PRO A 37 -5.94 -11.88 -9.63
N SER A 38 -7.07 -12.48 -10.08
CA SER A 38 -7.15 -13.06 -11.42
C SER A 38 -6.97 -11.98 -12.48
N PRO A 39 -6.03 -12.14 -13.42
CA PRO A 39 -5.83 -11.17 -14.50
C PRO A 39 -7.08 -11.00 -15.39
N ASP A 40 -7.92 -12.03 -15.50
CA ASP A 40 -9.15 -12.01 -16.28
C ASP A 40 -10.25 -11.11 -15.67
N SER A 41 -10.12 -10.77 -14.38
CA SER A 41 -11.04 -9.88 -13.67
C SER A 41 -10.69 -8.40 -13.76
N PHE A 42 -9.56 -8.03 -14.37
CA PHE A 42 -9.18 -6.64 -14.48
C PHE A 42 -10.08 -5.88 -15.44
N PRO A 43 -10.65 -4.73 -15.04
CA PRO A 43 -11.57 -3.94 -15.88
C PRO A 43 -10.80 -3.09 -16.90
N VAL A 44 -10.04 -3.74 -17.79
CA VAL A 44 -9.09 -3.08 -18.70
C VAL A 44 -9.74 -2.00 -19.56
N GLU A 45 -10.89 -2.31 -20.17
CA GLU A 45 -11.60 -1.36 -21.04
C GLU A 45 -12.17 -0.17 -20.26
N ALA A 46 -12.68 -0.39 -19.04
CA ALA A 46 -13.15 0.70 -18.19
C ALA A 46 -11.98 1.63 -17.76
N MET A 47 -10.83 1.05 -17.42
CA MET A 47 -9.62 1.81 -17.09
C MET A 47 -9.11 2.63 -18.28
N ARG A 48 -9.10 2.02 -19.48
CA ARG A 48 -8.71 2.70 -20.71
C ARG A 48 -9.64 3.88 -20.99
N ALA A 49 -10.95 3.65 -20.97
CA ALA A 49 -11.95 4.70 -21.21
C ALA A 49 -11.85 5.84 -20.18
N ALA A 50 -11.58 5.52 -18.90
CA ALA A 50 -11.39 6.51 -17.86
C ALA A 50 -10.13 7.35 -18.09
N SER A 51 -9.01 6.70 -18.46
CA SER A 51 -7.73 7.37 -18.75
C SER A 51 -7.87 8.30 -19.98
N ASP A 52 -8.50 7.82 -21.05
CA ASP A 52 -8.73 8.61 -22.26
C ASP A 52 -9.59 9.86 -21.98
N ARG A 53 -10.64 9.69 -21.14
CA ARG A 53 -11.48 10.81 -20.71
C ARG A 53 -10.71 11.85 -19.92
N VAL A 54 -9.95 11.43 -18.90
CA VAL A 54 -9.17 12.33 -18.04
C VAL A 54 -8.14 13.11 -18.87
N LEU A 55 -7.40 12.42 -19.73
CA LEU A 55 -6.39 13.07 -20.57
C LEU A 55 -6.95 13.98 -21.65
N ARG A 56 -8.19 13.77 -22.05
CA ARG A 56 -8.91 14.64 -22.99
C ARG A 56 -9.46 15.89 -22.29
N ASP A 57 -10.12 15.69 -21.16
CA ASP A 57 -10.96 16.71 -20.54
C ASP A 57 -10.17 17.61 -19.55
N ALA A 58 -9.18 17.03 -18.85
CA ALA A 58 -8.39 17.71 -17.83
C ALA A 58 -6.88 17.35 -17.87
N PRO A 59 -6.20 17.40 -19.03
CA PRO A 59 -4.82 16.92 -19.15
C PRO A 59 -3.82 17.71 -18.29
N ARG A 60 -4.03 19.02 -18.14
CA ARG A 60 -3.13 19.88 -17.36
C ARG A 60 -3.19 19.55 -15.86
N GLU A 61 -4.37 19.30 -15.35
CA GLU A 61 -4.59 18.92 -13.95
C GLU A 61 -4.10 17.49 -13.68
N ALA A 62 -4.42 16.57 -14.59
CA ALA A 62 -4.06 15.16 -14.44
C ALA A 62 -2.54 14.90 -14.44
N LEU A 63 -1.77 15.74 -15.15
CA LEU A 63 -0.33 15.60 -15.30
C LEU A 63 0.49 16.55 -14.42
N GLN A 64 -0.17 17.39 -13.61
CA GLN A 64 0.49 18.35 -12.72
C GLN A 64 0.70 17.74 -11.32
N TYR A 65 1.60 18.35 -10.57
CA TYR A 65 1.75 18.10 -9.13
C TYR A 65 0.43 18.38 -8.39
N ALA A 66 0.12 17.54 -7.41
CA ALA A 66 -1.03 17.71 -6.54
C ALA A 66 -0.58 17.97 -5.09
N ALA A 67 -1.53 18.23 -4.19
CA ALA A 67 -1.29 18.31 -2.76
C ALA A 67 -0.72 16.97 -2.23
N SER A 68 0.11 17.05 -1.19
CA SER A 68 0.74 15.86 -0.58
C SER A 68 -0.28 14.87 -0.02
N GLU A 69 -1.42 15.37 0.41
CA GLU A 69 -2.55 14.58 0.91
C GLU A 69 -3.30 13.83 -0.20
N GLY A 70 -3.10 14.23 -1.45
CA GLY A 70 -3.74 13.66 -2.63
C GLY A 70 -4.81 14.55 -3.26
N TYR A 71 -5.36 14.07 -4.37
CA TYR A 71 -6.35 14.77 -5.18
C TYR A 71 -7.65 15.00 -4.41
N ALA A 72 -8.04 16.27 -4.22
CA ALA A 72 -9.15 16.66 -3.36
C ALA A 72 -10.48 15.96 -3.70
N PRO A 73 -10.93 15.89 -4.97
CA PRO A 73 -12.17 15.18 -5.29
C PRO A 73 -12.15 13.68 -4.94
N LEU A 74 -10.99 13.03 -4.99
CA LEU A 74 -10.86 11.63 -4.56
C LEU A 74 -10.98 11.51 -3.04
N ARG A 75 -10.39 12.44 -2.28
CA ARG A 75 -10.48 12.48 -0.82
C ARG A 75 -11.93 12.71 -0.36
N GLU A 76 -12.64 13.63 -1.02
CA GLU A 76 -14.06 13.90 -0.77
C GLU A 76 -14.93 12.67 -1.07
N TRP A 77 -14.66 11.99 -2.18
CA TRP A 77 -15.36 10.75 -2.52
C TRP A 77 -15.11 9.65 -1.49
N VAL A 78 -13.85 9.45 -1.06
CA VAL A 78 -13.52 8.47 0.00
C VAL A 78 -14.24 8.82 1.29
N ALA A 79 -14.25 10.09 1.71
CA ALA A 79 -14.96 10.51 2.93
C ALA A 79 -16.47 10.21 2.85
N ALA A 80 -17.10 10.44 1.69
CA ALA A 80 -18.51 10.11 1.45
C ALA A 80 -18.78 8.59 1.53
N GLU A 81 -17.92 7.76 0.93
CA GLU A 81 -18.03 6.29 1.01
C GLU A 81 -17.88 5.78 2.44
N MET A 82 -16.93 6.35 3.21
CA MET A 82 -16.74 6.02 4.62
C MET A 82 -17.96 6.39 5.45
N ALA A 83 -18.54 7.58 5.21
CA ALA A 83 -19.77 8.02 5.88
C ALA A 83 -20.96 7.10 5.56
N ALA A 84 -21.10 6.67 4.31
CA ALA A 84 -22.12 5.70 3.91
C ALA A 84 -21.95 4.33 4.59
N ALA A 85 -20.71 3.95 4.92
CA ALA A 85 -20.39 2.75 5.71
C ALA A 85 -20.54 2.95 7.25
N GLY A 86 -21.00 4.13 7.70
CA GLY A 86 -21.19 4.45 9.11
C GLY A 86 -19.94 4.97 9.84
N LEU A 87 -18.89 5.30 9.10
CA LEU A 87 -17.64 5.85 9.63
C LEU A 87 -17.53 7.34 9.22
N CYS A 88 -17.92 8.24 10.12
CA CYS A 88 -17.81 9.67 9.85
C CYS A 88 -16.34 10.09 9.77
N CYS A 89 -15.93 10.56 8.60
CA CYS A 89 -14.65 11.22 8.42
C CYS A 89 -14.80 12.41 7.45
N GLU A 90 -13.97 13.41 7.63
CA GLU A 90 -13.90 14.57 6.76
C GLU A 90 -12.78 14.37 5.72
N ALA A 91 -12.86 15.07 4.58
CA ALA A 91 -11.87 14.94 3.51
C ALA A 91 -10.44 15.33 3.94
N ASP A 92 -10.27 16.17 4.95
CA ASP A 92 -8.96 16.54 5.51
C ASP A 92 -8.33 15.41 6.36
N GLN A 93 -9.12 14.44 6.78
CA GLN A 93 -8.65 13.22 7.47
C GLN A 93 -8.26 12.09 6.50
N VAL A 94 -8.38 12.32 5.19
CA VAL A 94 -8.04 11.32 4.15
C VAL A 94 -6.70 11.65 3.53
N LEU A 95 -5.79 10.67 3.55
CA LEU A 95 -4.51 10.70 2.85
C LEU A 95 -4.49 9.63 1.77
N ILE A 96 -4.25 10.02 0.52
CA ILE A 96 -4.10 9.09 -0.60
C ILE A 96 -2.66 8.58 -0.65
N THR A 97 -2.49 7.27 -0.62
CA THR A 97 -1.18 6.61 -0.63
C THR A 97 -1.00 5.74 -1.87
N THR A 98 0.25 5.43 -2.21
CA THR A 98 0.61 4.51 -3.29
C THR A 98 0.48 3.07 -2.81
N GLY A 99 -0.75 2.66 -2.50
CA GLY A 99 -1.07 1.36 -1.95
C GLY A 99 -0.89 1.24 -0.43
N SER A 100 -1.38 0.14 0.12
CA SER A 100 -1.41 -0.13 1.57
C SER A 100 -0.01 -0.21 2.21
N GLN A 101 1.00 -0.63 1.44
CA GLN A 101 2.37 -0.73 1.96
C GLN A 101 2.93 0.63 2.37
N GLN A 102 2.66 1.68 1.59
CA GLN A 102 3.04 3.05 1.96
C GLN A 102 2.24 3.51 3.19
N GLY A 103 0.95 3.19 3.27
CA GLY A 103 0.14 3.49 4.44
C GLY A 103 0.71 2.86 5.71
N LEU A 104 1.06 1.58 5.67
CA LEU A 104 1.69 0.87 6.79
C LEU A 104 3.04 1.50 7.19
N ASP A 105 3.90 1.85 6.22
CA ASP A 105 5.18 2.50 6.50
C ASP A 105 4.99 3.87 7.16
N LEU A 106 4.04 4.67 6.68
CA LEU A 106 3.73 5.97 7.27
C LEU A 106 3.20 5.84 8.70
N VAL A 107 2.30 4.88 8.94
CA VAL A 107 1.80 4.57 10.29
C VAL A 107 2.95 4.15 11.21
N GLY A 108 3.80 3.23 10.75
CA GLY A 108 4.97 2.80 11.49
C GLY A 108 5.91 3.96 11.83
N LYS A 109 6.17 4.82 10.86
CA LYS A 109 7.04 6.00 11.01
C LYS A 109 6.55 7.00 12.06
N VAL A 110 5.23 7.16 12.19
CA VAL A 110 4.62 8.18 13.06
C VAL A 110 4.31 7.64 14.45
N LEU A 111 4.02 6.32 14.58
CA LEU A 111 3.47 5.76 15.81
C LEU A 111 4.36 4.72 16.49
N ILE A 112 5.44 4.24 15.84
CA ILE A 112 6.25 3.14 16.36
C ILE A 112 7.68 3.61 16.65
N ASP A 113 8.06 3.52 17.91
CA ASP A 113 9.44 3.62 18.38
C ASP A 113 10.00 2.21 18.70
N PRO A 114 11.33 2.04 18.79
CA PRO A 114 11.92 0.78 19.24
C PRO A 114 11.34 0.31 20.59
N GLY A 115 10.81 -0.91 20.62
CA GLY A 115 10.16 -1.49 21.80
C GLY A 115 8.68 -1.14 21.97
N SER A 116 8.08 -0.37 21.05
CA SER A 116 6.62 -0.16 21.06
C SER A 116 5.88 -1.49 20.86
N GLY A 117 4.87 -1.76 21.69
CA GLY A 117 4.00 -2.94 21.55
C GLY A 117 3.04 -2.79 20.37
N VAL A 118 3.08 -3.72 19.43
CA VAL A 118 2.16 -3.78 18.29
C VAL A 118 1.41 -5.10 18.31
N ALA A 119 0.10 -5.02 18.58
CA ALA A 119 -0.77 -6.18 18.56
C ALA A 119 -1.15 -6.56 17.14
N VAL A 120 -1.01 -7.84 16.80
CA VAL A 120 -1.36 -8.39 15.49
C VAL A 120 -2.14 -9.69 15.63
N GLU A 121 -2.93 -10.02 14.63
CA GLU A 121 -3.60 -11.32 14.57
C GLU A 121 -2.61 -12.46 14.32
N ARG A 122 -3.02 -13.68 14.65
CA ARG A 122 -2.24 -14.88 14.37
C ARG A 122 -3.12 -15.91 13.62
N PRO A 123 -2.91 -16.14 12.33
CA PRO A 123 -1.87 -15.57 11.44
C PRO A 123 -2.13 -14.11 11.08
N THR A 124 -1.05 -13.37 10.73
CA THR A 124 -1.11 -11.97 10.32
C THR A 124 -0.56 -11.74 8.92
N TYR A 125 -0.81 -10.54 8.38
CA TYR A 125 -0.29 -10.11 7.09
C TYR A 125 1.23 -9.86 7.16
N LEU A 126 1.99 -10.65 6.40
CA LEU A 126 3.46 -10.55 6.39
C LEU A 126 3.97 -9.19 5.91
N GLY A 127 3.22 -8.50 5.03
CA GLY A 127 3.56 -7.16 4.57
C GLY A 127 3.55 -6.12 5.69
N ALA A 128 2.66 -6.25 6.68
CA ALA A 128 2.63 -5.39 7.86
C ALA A 128 3.88 -5.62 8.73
N LEU A 129 4.22 -6.87 9.00
CA LEU A 129 5.44 -7.20 9.76
C LEU A 129 6.71 -6.65 9.08
N GLN A 130 6.78 -6.72 7.74
CA GLN A 130 7.89 -6.18 6.98
C GLN A 130 7.93 -4.65 7.01
N ALA A 131 6.78 -3.97 6.95
CA ALA A 131 6.70 -2.52 7.04
C ALA A 131 7.12 -2.01 8.42
N PHE A 132 6.77 -2.73 9.48
CA PHE A 132 7.05 -2.32 10.86
C PHE A 132 8.45 -2.72 11.34
N ALA A 133 9.06 -3.77 10.78
CA ALA A 133 10.37 -4.26 11.21
C ALA A 133 11.47 -3.19 11.32
N PRO A 134 11.57 -2.18 10.41
CA PRO A 134 12.56 -1.11 10.53
C PRO A 134 12.39 -0.22 11.76
N TYR A 135 11.20 -0.19 12.36
CA TYR A 135 10.88 0.60 13.55
C TYR A 135 11.08 -0.17 14.87
N GLU A 136 11.47 -1.43 14.78
CA GLU A 136 11.85 -2.29 15.93
C GLU A 136 10.73 -2.46 16.99
N PRO A 137 9.45 -2.75 16.60
CA PRO A 137 8.39 -2.99 17.56
C PRO A 137 8.56 -4.33 18.29
N GLU A 138 7.88 -4.46 19.43
CA GLU A 138 7.56 -5.74 20.06
C GLU A 138 6.20 -6.22 19.54
N ILE A 139 6.20 -7.32 18.77
CA ILE A 139 4.98 -7.91 18.22
C ILE A 139 4.33 -8.81 19.27
N VAL A 140 3.06 -8.54 19.59
CA VAL A 140 2.28 -9.26 20.60
C VAL A 140 0.97 -9.82 20.03
#